data_8b744f6f7534527674020b8725f66103
#
_entry.id   8b744f6f7534527674020b8725f66103
#
_cell.length_a   1.000
_cell.length_b   1.000
_cell.length_c   1.000
_cell.angle_alpha   90.00
_cell.angle_beta   90.00
_cell.angle_gamma   90.00
#
_symmetry.space_group_name_H-M   'P 1'
#
loop_
_entity.id
_entity.type
_entity.pdbx_description
1 polymer ?
#
loop_
_entity_poly.entity_id
_entity_poly.type
_entity_poly.pdbx_seq_one_letter_code
_entity_poly.pdbx_strand_id
1 'polypeptide(L)'
;MKSSIITKLRNYFLAGIVTLIPIFITVYLTVVVIDLFSKIVPDALNPNKYLPFKIPGLEILIALIITTFIGMISLTYFGKQFLLLGKNLLERIPIVRSIYSGVTQFTKSFQEEGSSSKKVVLIEFPKPGAWAVGFATNETTKPISPKISDNLTSVFIPTTPNPTSGFLILVPKKDIIFLNMNFEDAMKFIISVGAVGELK
;
A
#
# COMPACT_ATOMS: atom_id res chain seq x y z
N MET A 1 -41.75 29.22 6.58
CA MET A 1 -41.62 28.35 7.79
C MET A 1 -40.37 28.77 8.56
N LYS A 2 -40.50 29.28 9.78
CA LYS A 2 -39.34 29.62 10.64
C LYS A 2 -38.75 28.30 11.14
N SER A 3 -37.54 27.98 10.70
CA SER A 3 -36.82 26.80 11.26
C SER A 3 -36.63 27.02 12.76
N SER A 4 -37.04 26.06 13.57
CA SER A 4 -36.86 26.08 15.02
C SER A 4 -35.39 26.34 15.37
N ILE A 5 -35.10 27.07 16.42
CA ILE A 5 -33.75 27.32 16.94
C ILE A 5 -32.99 25.97 17.11
N ILE A 6 -33.72 24.94 17.58
CA ILE A 6 -33.19 23.58 17.75
C ILE A 6 -32.70 22.99 16.42
N THR A 7 -33.42 23.21 15.32
CA THR A 7 -33.02 22.72 13.99
C THR A 7 -31.75 23.42 13.51
N LYS A 8 -31.60 24.72 13.74
CA LYS A 8 -30.38 25.47 13.40
C LYS A 8 -29.18 24.98 14.23
N LEU A 9 -29.37 24.80 15.54
CA LEU A 9 -28.31 24.32 16.43
C LEU A 9 -27.84 22.91 16.03
N ARG A 10 -28.78 22.02 15.73
CA ARG A 10 -28.46 20.69 15.22
C ARG A 10 -27.65 20.73 13.92
N ASN A 11 -28.07 21.60 12.98
CA ASN A 11 -27.37 21.72 11.69
C ASN A 11 -25.96 22.26 11.85
N TYR A 12 -25.77 23.28 12.74
CA TYR A 12 -24.43 23.81 13.04
C TYR A 12 -23.55 22.76 13.72
N PHE A 13 -24.11 21.98 14.65
CA PHE A 13 -23.41 20.88 15.29
C PHE A 13 -22.96 19.82 14.28
N LEU A 14 -23.86 19.36 13.42
CA LEU A 14 -23.54 18.37 12.38
C LEU A 14 -22.51 18.91 11.38
N ALA A 15 -22.64 20.17 10.96
CA ALA A 15 -21.66 20.81 10.09
C ALA A 15 -20.28 20.87 10.77
N GLY A 16 -20.23 21.21 12.06
CA GLY A 16 -19.01 21.24 12.85
C GLY A 16 -18.33 19.88 12.92
N ILE A 17 -19.10 18.80 13.19
CA ILE A 17 -18.57 17.44 13.18
C ILE A 17 -17.97 17.10 11.82
N VAL A 18 -18.70 17.31 10.72
CA VAL A 18 -18.24 17.00 9.37
C VAL A 18 -16.94 17.75 9.03
N THR A 19 -16.85 19.03 9.44
CA THR A 19 -15.64 19.84 9.23
C THR A 19 -14.45 19.35 10.06
N LEU A 20 -14.70 18.81 11.26
CA LEU A 20 -13.64 18.33 12.14
C LEU A 20 -13.13 16.93 11.77
N ILE A 21 -13.91 16.10 11.06
CA ILE A 21 -13.52 14.74 10.67
C ILE A 21 -12.17 14.69 9.94
N PRO A 22 -11.91 15.46 8.87
CA PRO A 22 -10.61 15.41 8.18
C PRO A 22 -9.46 15.81 9.10
N ILE A 23 -9.64 16.83 9.93
CA ILE A 23 -8.62 17.30 10.87
C ILE A 23 -8.31 16.22 11.90
N PHE A 24 -9.34 15.61 12.48
CA PHE A 24 -9.18 14.53 13.47
C PHE A 24 -8.47 13.31 12.86
N ILE A 25 -8.88 12.90 11.66
CA ILE A 25 -8.24 11.76 10.97
C ILE A 25 -6.77 12.08 10.69
N THR A 26 -6.45 13.28 10.22
CA THR A 26 -5.05 13.66 9.93
C THR A 26 -4.21 13.64 11.20
N VAL A 27 -4.68 14.24 12.28
CA VAL A 27 -3.98 14.25 13.57
C VAL A 27 -3.81 12.83 14.11
N TYR A 28 -4.87 12.02 14.07
CA TYR A 28 -4.82 10.62 14.52
C TYR A 28 -3.80 9.79 13.73
N LEU A 29 -3.83 9.87 12.39
CA LEU A 29 -2.87 9.16 11.54
C LEU A 29 -1.44 9.63 11.81
N THR A 30 -1.23 10.93 12.00
CA THR A 30 0.10 11.47 12.35
C THR A 30 0.62 10.87 13.65
N VAL A 31 -0.21 10.81 14.69
CA VAL A 31 0.17 10.20 15.98
C VAL A 31 0.48 8.71 15.81
N VAL A 32 -0.34 7.96 15.07
CA VAL A 32 -0.11 6.53 14.80
C VAL A 32 1.22 6.31 14.07
N VAL A 33 1.53 7.15 13.08
CA VAL A 33 2.82 7.07 12.35
C VAL A 33 3.99 7.35 13.29
N ILE A 34 3.92 8.41 14.11
CA ILE A 34 4.96 8.72 15.09
C ILE A 34 5.17 7.55 16.06
N ASP A 35 4.10 6.98 16.61
CA ASP A 35 4.17 5.83 17.53
C ASP A 35 4.79 4.59 16.87
N LEU A 36 4.46 4.33 15.59
CA LEU A 36 5.03 3.22 14.85
C LEU A 36 6.55 3.37 14.69
N PHE A 37 7.01 4.56 14.29
CA PHE A 37 8.44 4.83 14.13
C PHE A 37 9.18 4.85 15.48
N SER A 38 8.56 5.36 16.54
CA SER A 38 9.12 5.33 17.89
C SER A 38 9.44 3.90 18.38
N LYS A 39 8.60 2.92 17.99
CA LYS A 39 8.81 1.51 18.35
C LYS A 39 9.93 0.84 17.54
N ILE A 40 10.25 1.35 16.36
CA ILE A 40 11.33 0.84 15.50
C ILE A 40 12.70 1.31 16.02
N VAL A 41 12.76 2.51 16.61
CA VAL A 41 14.01 3.08 17.14
C VAL A 41 14.35 2.39 18.45
N PRO A 42 15.53 1.73 18.57
CA PRO A 42 15.97 1.17 19.84
C PRO A 42 16.01 2.21 20.95
N ASP A 43 15.67 1.82 22.15
CA ASP A 43 15.64 2.69 23.32
C ASP A 43 16.93 3.46 23.58
N ALA A 44 18.07 2.84 23.27
CA ALA A 44 19.39 3.45 23.40
C ALA A 44 19.64 4.59 22.40
N LEU A 45 18.91 4.61 21.30
CA LEU A 45 19.03 5.63 20.23
C LEU A 45 17.88 6.63 20.25
N ASN A 46 16.93 6.48 21.18
CA ASN A 46 15.79 7.39 21.29
C ASN A 46 16.20 8.70 21.98
N PRO A 47 16.29 9.82 21.25
CA PRO A 47 16.78 11.09 21.81
C PRO A 47 15.83 11.66 22.85
N ASN A 48 14.53 11.34 22.77
CA ASN A 48 13.54 11.81 23.74
C ASN A 48 13.76 11.25 25.17
N LYS A 49 14.65 10.23 25.33
CA LYS A 49 15.08 9.76 26.65
C LYS A 49 16.17 10.64 27.29
N TYR A 50 16.92 11.35 26.44
CA TYR A 50 18.08 12.14 26.89
C TYR A 50 17.78 13.64 26.90
N LEU A 51 16.70 14.07 26.27
CA LEU A 51 16.28 15.46 26.24
C LEU A 51 15.35 15.80 27.41
N PRO A 52 15.46 17.00 28.00
CA PRO A 52 14.60 17.45 29.08
C PRO A 52 13.16 17.68 28.64
N PHE A 53 12.89 17.72 27.35
CA PHE A 53 11.56 17.89 26.76
C PHE A 53 11.41 16.93 25.56
N LYS A 54 10.20 16.42 25.39
CA LYS A 54 9.90 15.51 24.28
C LYS A 54 9.61 16.31 23.01
N ILE A 55 10.32 16.02 21.94
CA ILE A 55 10.07 16.58 20.61
C ILE A 55 9.34 15.52 19.79
N PRO A 56 8.03 15.67 19.54
CA PRO A 56 7.28 14.72 18.73
C PRO A 56 7.82 14.73 17.30
N GLY A 57 8.04 13.54 16.74
CA GLY A 57 8.55 13.38 15.36
C GLY A 57 10.07 13.29 15.24
N LEU A 58 10.85 13.52 16.30
CA LEU A 58 12.31 13.34 16.27
C LEU A 58 12.69 11.87 16.02
N GLU A 59 11.88 10.95 16.50
CA GLU A 59 12.03 9.51 16.25
C GLU A 59 11.92 9.16 14.76
N ILE A 60 11.08 9.87 14.00
CA ILE A 60 10.94 9.68 12.55
C ILE A 60 12.25 10.03 11.86
N LEU A 61 12.86 11.16 12.21
CA LEU A 61 14.15 11.58 11.64
C LEU A 61 15.23 10.53 11.89
N ILE A 62 15.31 10.02 13.12
CA ILE A 62 16.27 8.98 13.49
C ILE A 62 15.97 7.67 12.78
N ALA A 63 14.70 7.26 12.68
CA ALA A 63 14.32 6.07 11.94
C ALA A 63 14.74 6.20 10.47
N LEU A 64 14.56 7.36 9.84
CA LEU A 64 15.01 7.62 8.47
C LEU A 64 16.54 7.50 8.34
N ILE A 65 17.30 8.08 9.26
CA ILE A 65 18.76 7.99 9.29
C ILE A 65 19.21 6.53 9.44
N ILE A 66 18.65 5.80 10.39
CA ILE A 66 18.97 4.38 10.62
C ILE A 66 18.64 3.55 9.39
N THR A 67 17.46 3.72 8.81
CA THR A 67 17.03 2.97 7.62
C THR A 67 17.94 3.27 6.42
N THR A 68 18.30 4.53 6.22
CA THR A 68 19.22 4.94 5.15
C THR A 68 20.60 4.31 5.37
N PHE A 69 21.10 4.29 6.60
CA PHE A 69 22.38 3.70 6.95
C PHE A 69 22.40 2.18 6.73
N ILE A 70 21.34 1.49 7.15
CA ILE A 70 21.14 0.06 6.88
C ILE A 70 21.11 -0.20 5.36
N GLY A 71 20.38 0.62 4.60
CA GLY A 71 20.33 0.55 3.15
C GLY A 71 21.70 0.71 2.51
N MET A 72 22.48 1.69 2.96
CA MET A 72 23.84 1.94 2.49
C MET A 72 24.77 0.73 2.75
N ILE A 73 24.74 0.18 3.96
CA ILE A 73 25.51 -1.02 4.31
C ILE A 73 25.07 -2.21 3.46
N SER A 74 23.78 -2.39 3.23
CA SER A 74 23.21 -3.48 2.44
C SER A 74 23.72 -3.52 0.99
N LEU A 75 24.11 -2.38 0.44
CA LEU A 75 24.67 -2.28 -0.91
C LEU A 75 26.16 -2.68 -0.97
N THR A 76 26.85 -2.73 0.17
CA THR A 76 28.25 -3.16 0.23
C THR A 76 28.39 -4.68 0.07
N TYR A 77 29.58 -5.14 -0.29
CA TYR A 77 29.88 -6.57 -0.38
C TYR A 77 29.63 -7.30 0.94
N PHE A 78 30.09 -6.74 2.05
CA PHE A 78 29.88 -7.33 3.39
C PHE A 78 28.42 -7.34 3.80
N GLY A 79 27.67 -6.28 3.53
CA GLY A 79 26.25 -6.20 3.80
C GLY A 79 25.45 -7.26 3.03
N LYS A 80 25.77 -7.45 1.74
CA LYS A 80 25.17 -8.52 0.93
C LYS A 80 25.42 -9.92 1.51
N GLN A 81 26.62 -10.20 1.96
CA GLN A 81 26.97 -11.47 2.58
C GLN A 81 26.21 -11.68 3.90
N PHE A 82 26.13 -10.63 4.72
CA PHE A 82 25.39 -10.68 5.98
C PHE A 82 23.89 -10.93 5.74
N LEU A 83 23.29 -10.26 4.76
CA LEU A 83 21.89 -10.48 4.40
C LEU A 83 21.66 -11.89 3.86
N LEU A 84 22.57 -12.44 3.06
CA LEU A 84 22.50 -13.83 2.59
C LEU A 84 22.57 -14.83 3.73
N LEU A 85 23.43 -14.62 4.72
CA LEU A 85 23.48 -15.46 5.92
C LEU A 85 22.17 -15.41 6.70
N GLY A 86 21.63 -14.20 6.92
CA GLY A 86 20.32 -14.02 7.56
C GLY A 86 19.21 -14.72 6.82
N LYS A 87 19.16 -14.58 5.48
CA LYS A 87 18.21 -15.28 4.61
C LYS A 87 18.30 -16.79 4.76
N ASN A 88 19.51 -17.35 4.69
CA ASN A 88 19.74 -18.78 4.81
C ASN A 88 19.30 -19.36 6.16
N LEU A 89 19.43 -18.56 7.25
CA LEU A 89 18.93 -18.93 8.57
C LEU A 89 17.40 -18.95 8.60
N LEU A 90 16.76 -17.92 8.05
CA LEU A 90 15.30 -17.81 8.00
C LEU A 90 14.67 -18.93 7.11
N GLU A 91 15.35 -19.29 6.02
CA GLU A 91 14.89 -20.36 5.11
C GLU A 91 14.95 -21.77 5.73
N ARG A 92 15.67 -21.96 6.83
CA ARG A 92 15.69 -23.23 7.57
C ARG A 92 14.41 -23.49 8.37
N ILE A 93 13.64 -22.46 8.64
CA ILE A 93 12.37 -22.57 9.41
C ILE A 93 11.21 -22.63 8.41
N PRO A 94 10.49 -23.76 8.24
CA PRO A 94 9.52 -23.96 7.16
C PRO A 94 8.45 -22.87 7.09
N ILE A 95 7.89 -22.44 8.22
CA ILE A 95 6.83 -21.40 8.29
C ILE A 95 7.40 -20.03 7.92
N VAL A 96 8.57 -19.68 8.49
CA VAL A 96 9.22 -18.38 8.25
C VAL A 96 9.66 -18.24 6.79
N ARG A 97 10.17 -19.34 6.19
CA ARG A 97 10.53 -19.39 4.77
C ARG A 97 9.38 -18.95 3.86
N SER A 98 8.18 -19.49 4.09
CA SER A 98 7.01 -19.19 3.25
C SER A 98 6.62 -17.72 3.37
N ILE A 99 6.61 -17.15 4.59
CA ILE A 99 6.31 -15.75 4.83
C ILE A 99 7.40 -14.85 4.23
N TYR A 100 8.68 -15.16 4.49
CA TYR A 100 9.81 -14.36 4.00
C TYR A 100 9.87 -14.34 2.47
N SER A 101 9.69 -15.49 1.82
CA SER A 101 9.68 -15.57 0.36
C SER A 101 8.49 -14.78 -0.24
N GLY A 102 7.31 -14.89 0.36
CA GLY A 102 6.13 -14.12 -0.06
C GLY A 102 6.35 -12.62 0.06
N VAL A 103 6.84 -12.14 1.21
CA VAL A 103 7.17 -10.72 1.42
C VAL A 103 8.26 -10.26 0.46
N THR A 104 9.31 -11.07 0.25
CA THR A 104 10.40 -10.71 -0.67
C THR A 104 9.91 -10.61 -2.12
N GLN A 105 9.09 -11.56 -2.57
CA GLN A 105 8.49 -11.51 -3.91
C GLN A 105 7.57 -10.29 -4.06
N PHE A 106 6.75 -10.04 -3.05
CA PHE A 106 5.89 -8.87 -3.02
C PHE A 106 6.72 -7.57 -3.12
N THR A 107 7.78 -7.44 -2.31
CA THR A 107 8.67 -6.25 -2.32
C THR A 107 9.38 -6.09 -3.67
N LYS A 108 9.86 -7.19 -4.29
CA LYS A 108 10.47 -7.13 -5.62
C LYS A 108 9.49 -6.63 -6.68
N SER A 109 8.23 -7.04 -6.62
CA SER A 109 7.19 -6.55 -7.52
C SER A 109 6.97 -5.03 -7.41
N PHE A 110 7.41 -4.39 -6.31
CA PHE A 110 7.39 -2.93 -6.15
C PHE A 110 8.71 -2.27 -6.58
N GLN A 111 9.84 -2.97 -6.50
CA GLN A 111 11.17 -2.43 -6.83
C GLN A 111 11.48 -2.46 -8.32
N GLU A 112 10.80 -3.27 -9.10
CA GLU A 112 10.93 -3.31 -10.57
C GLU A 112 10.23 -2.11 -11.24
N GLU A 113 10.35 -0.92 -10.64
CA GLU A 113 9.83 0.36 -11.14
C GLU A 113 10.47 0.85 -12.45
N GLY A 114 11.36 0.06 -13.05
CA GLY A 114 12.09 0.46 -14.27
C GLY A 114 11.57 -0.13 -15.59
N SER A 115 10.75 -1.21 -15.63
CA SER A 115 10.37 -1.79 -16.91
C SER A 115 8.99 -2.49 -17.00
N SER A 116 8.22 -2.53 -15.95
CA SER A 116 6.81 -2.97 -16.02
C SER A 116 6.05 -2.31 -14.88
N SER A 117 5.88 -0.98 -14.93
CA SER A 117 4.96 -0.26 -14.07
C SER A 117 3.68 -1.10 -13.95
N LYS A 118 3.21 -1.32 -12.72
CA LYS A 118 1.90 -1.92 -12.48
C LYS A 118 0.92 -1.20 -13.38
N LYS A 119 0.59 -1.82 -14.50
CA LYS A 119 -0.28 -1.19 -15.46
C LYS A 119 -1.65 -1.16 -14.84
N VAL A 120 -2.18 0.02 -14.68
CA VAL A 120 -3.57 0.21 -14.30
C VAL A 120 -4.42 -0.34 -15.44
N VAL A 121 -5.36 -1.18 -15.10
CA VAL A 121 -6.19 -1.86 -16.08
C VAL A 121 -7.65 -1.75 -15.74
N LEU A 122 -8.47 -1.83 -16.78
CA LEU A 122 -9.91 -1.96 -16.70
C LEU A 122 -10.29 -3.33 -17.26
N ILE A 123 -11.09 -4.07 -16.50
CA ILE A 123 -11.54 -5.39 -16.88
C ILE A 123 -13.02 -5.56 -16.59
N GLU A 124 -13.69 -6.43 -17.33
CA GLU A 124 -15.05 -6.83 -16.98
C GLU A 124 -15.07 -7.75 -15.78
N PHE A 125 -15.67 -7.28 -14.69
CA PHE A 125 -15.82 -8.02 -13.44
C PHE A 125 -16.95 -7.44 -12.59
N PRO A 126 -17.82 -8.23 -11.94
CA PRO A 126 -17.85 -9.70 -11.91
C PRO A 126 -18.63 -10.33 -13.09
N LYS A 127 -19.18 -9.52 -13.97
CA LYS A 127 -19.97 -9.97 -15.13
C LYS A 127 -19.74 -9.09 -16.34
N PRO A 128 -20.05 -9.55 -17.57
CA PRO A 128 -20.01 -8.72 -18.76
C PRO A 128 -20.82 -7.42 -18.58
N GLY A 129 -20.25 -6.30 -19.07
CA GLY A 129 -20.82 -4.96 -18.94
C GLY A 129 -20.59 -4.26 -17.59
N ALA A 130 -20.04 -4.95 -16.59
CA ALA A 130 -19.60 -4.31 -15.35
C ALA A 130 -18.06 -4.21 -15.33
N TRP A 131 -17.53 -3.02 -15.09
CA TRP A 131 -16.10 -2.74 -15.19
C TRP A 131 -15.46 -2.49 -13.83
N ALA A 132 -14.28 -3.07 -13.63
CA ALA A 132 -13.49 -2.88 -12.44
C ALA A 132 -12.09 -2.36 -12.79
N VAL A 133 -11.62 -1.40 -11.98
CA VAL A 133 -10.23 -0.93 -12.02
C VAL A 133 -9.37 -1.89 -11.23
N GLY A 134 -8.26 -2.31 -11.81
CA GLY A 134 -7.31 -3.21 -11.17
C GLY A 134 -5.87 -2.93 -11.59
N PHE A 135 -4.97 -3.76 -11.08
CA PHE A 135 -3.55 -3.68 -11.35
C PHE A 135 -3.08 -5.00 -11.96
N ALA A 136 -2.61 -4.95 -13.21
CA ALA A 136 -1.95 -6.08 -13.84
C ALA A 136 -0.57 -6.28 -13.19
N THR A 137 -0.28 -7.54 -12.77
CA THR A 137 0.98 -7.85 -12.07
C THR A 137 1.90 -8.71 -12.92
N ASN A 138 1.54 -9.96 -13.17
CA ASN A 138 2.39 -10.90 -13.88
C ASN A 138 1.63 -11.60 -15.02
N GLU A 139 2.34 -11.87 -16.10
CA GLU A 139 1.84 -12.75 -17.17
C GLU A 139 2.21 -14.20 -16.86
N THR A 140 1.26 -15.11 -16.91
CA THR A 140 1.50 -16.56 -16.80
C THR A 140 1.95 -17.07 -18.16
N THR A 141 3.21 -17.47 -18.26
CA THR A 141 3.79 -18.01 -19.50
C THR A 141 3.48 -19.48 -19.73
N LYS A 142 2.91 -20.18 -18.73
CA LYS A 142 2.56 -21.59 -18.81
C LYS A 142 1.05 -21.78 -18.70
N PRO A 143 0.45 -22.67 -19.52
CA PRO A 143 -0.96 -23.00 -19.38
C PRO A 143 -1.25 -23.58 -17.99
N ILE A 144 -2.23 -23.00 -17.30
CA ILE A 144 -2.65 -23.43 -15.95
C ILE A 144 -3.43 -24.75 -16.03
N SER A 145 -4.08 -24.98 -17.15
CA SER A 145 -4.89 -26.18 -17.39
C SER A 145 -4.92 -26.47 -18.89
N PRO A 146 -5.04 -27.74 -19.32
CA PRO A 146 -5.25 -28.09 -20.74
C PRO A 146 -6.49 -27.42 -21.36
N LYS A 147 -7.45 -27.02 -20.54
CA LYS A 147 -8.67 -26.31 -20.97
C LYS A 147 -8.48 -24.79 -21.10
N ILE A 148 -7.39 -24.25 -20.58
CA ILE A 148 -7.09 -22.81 -20.57
C ILE A 148 -5.71 -22.66 -21.22
N SER A 149 -5.71 -22.52 -22.55
CA SER A 149 -4.49 -22.42 -23.36
C SER A 149 -3.99 -20.98 -23.54
N ASP A 150 -4.80 -19.98 -23.19
CA ASP A 150 -4.45 -18.57 -23.36
C ASP A 150 -3.43 -18.13 -22.31
N ASN A 151 -2.53 -17.24 -22.69
CA ASN A 151 -1.67 -16.52 -21.77
C ASN A 151 -2.54 -15.63 -20.88
N LEU A 152 -2.57 -15.97 -19.61
CA LEU A 152 -3.35 -15.22 -18.62
C LEU A 152 -2.47 -14.20 -17.92
N THR A 153 -3.05 -13.04 -17.66
CA THR A 153 -2.45 -11.99 -16.84
C THR A 153 -3.13 -11.99 -15.48
N SER A 154 -2.32 -11.98 -14.43
CA SER A 154 -2.81 -11.81 -13.06
C SER A 154 -3.21 -10.36 -12.85
N VAL A 155 -4.47 -10.15 -12.46
CA VAL A 155 -5.02 -8.82 -12.17
C VAL A 155 -5.51 -8.80 -10.73
N PHE A 156 -5.01 -7.85 -9.95
CA PHE A 156 -5.50 -7.57 -8.62
C PHE A 156 -6.54 -6.45 -8.67
N ILE A 157 -7.74 -6.74 -8.18
CA ILE A 157 -8.85 -5.78 -8.06
C ILE A 157 -8.99 -5.43 -6.59
N PRO A 158 -8.56 -4.24 -6.14
CA PRO A 158 -8.68 -3.84 -4.74
C PRO A 158 -10.12 -3.51 -4.37
N THR A 159 -10.45 -3.71 -3.10
CA THR A 159 -11.72 -3.24 -2.51
C THR A 159 -11.69 -1.74 -2.22
N THR A 160 -12.86 -1.10 -2.20
CA THR A 160 -13.03 0.31 -1.84
C THR A 160 -13.74 0.43 -0.49
N PRO A 161 -13.43 1.42 0.34
CA PRO A 161 -12.34 2.38 0.26
C PRO A 161 -11.00 1.81 0.75
N ASN A 162 -10.96 0.57 1.26
CA ASN A 162 -9.75 -0.08 1.77
C ASN A 162 -9.12 -0.97 0.70
N PRO A 163 -8.01 -0.53 0.05
CA PRO A 163 -7.36 -1.27 -1.03
C PRO A 163 -6.43 -2.39 -0.57
N THR A 164 -6.33 -2.66 0.74
CA THR A 164 -5.43 -3.71 1.26
C THR A 164 -5.95 -5.12 1.02
N SER A 165 -7.23 -5.26 0.72
CA SER A 165 -7.89 -6.50 0.32
C SER A 165 -8.45 -6.37 -1.10
N GLY A 166 -8.84 -7.51 -1.69
CA GLY A 166 -9.37 -7.51 -3.05
C GLY A 166 -9.46 -8.92 -3.64
N PHE A 167 -9.66 -8.97 -4.93
CA PHE A 167 -9.70 -10.22 -5.70
C PHE A 167 -8.46 -10.33 -6.57
N LEU A 168 -7.88 -11.52 -6.63
CA LEU A 168 -6.88 -11.86 -7.62
C LEU A 168 -7.57 -12.72 -8.69
N ILE A 169 -7.60 -12.22 -9.89
CA ILE A 169 -8.19 -12.93 -11.02
C ILE A 169 -7.18 -13.08 -12.16
N LEU A 170 -7.39 -14.11 -12.95
CA LEU A 170 -6.57 -14.43 -14.13
C LEU A 170 -7.41 -14.14 -15.37
N VAL A 171 -6.96 -13.20 -16.16
CA VAL A 171 -7.72 -12.68 -17.32
C VAL A 171 -6.90 -12.86 -18.60
N PRO A 172 -7.49 -13.33 -19.70
CA PRO A 172 -6.82 -13.33 -20.99
C PRO A 172 -6.38 -11.90 -21.35
N LYS A 173 -5.16 -11.75 -21.86
CA LYS A 173 -4.60 -10.43 -22.20
C LYS A 173 -5.48 -9.62 -23.17
N LYS A 174 -6.21 -10.29 -24.04
CA LYS A 174 -7.14 -9.67 -25.00
C LYS A 174 -8.34 -8.99 -24.32
N ASP A 175 -8.69 -9.42 -23.10
CA ASP A 175 -9.85 -8.91 -22.36
C ASP A 175 -9.44 -7.85 -21.32
N ILE A 176 -8.20 -7.36 -21.39
CA ILE A 176 -7.64 -6.35 -20.52
C ILE A 176 -7.48 -5.03 -21.28
N ILE A 177 -8.07 -3.97 -20.75
CA ILE A 177 -7.86 -2.61 -21.25
C ILE A 177 -6.84 -1.92 -20.36
N PHE A 178 -5.69 -1.56 -20.92
CA PHE A 178 -4.65 -0.81 -20.21
C PHE A 178 -5.00 0.67 -20.22
N LEU A 179 -5.03 1.26 -19.01
CA LEU A 179 -5.31 2.68 -18.83
C LEU A 179 -4.01 3.50 -18.83
N ASN A 180 -4.07 4.70 -19.39
CA ASN A 180 -2.97 5.66 -19.31
C ASN A 180 -3.07 6.47 -18.01
N MET A 181 -3.01 5.74 -16.88
CA MET A 181 -3.15 6.27 -15.54
C MET A 181 -2.01 5.74 -14.66
N ASN A 182 -1.42 6.60 -13.84
CA ASN A 182 -0.42 6.15 -12.88
C ASN A 182 -1.06 5.46 -11.67
N PHE A 183 -0.24 4.73 -10.91
CA PHE A 183 -0.69 3.97 -9.75
C PHE A 183 -1.33 4.86 -8.68
N GLU A 184 -0.74 6.04 -8.43
CA GLU A 184 -1.22 6.97 -7.40
C GLU A 184 -2.62 7.49 -7.70
N ASP A 185 -2.89 7.89 -8.93
CA ASP A 185 -4.20 8.40 -9.34
C ASP A 185 -5.26 7.29 -9.34
N ALA A 186 -4.89 6.07 -9.76
CA ALA A 186 -5.76 4.91 -9.64
C ALA A 186 -6.11 4.61 -8.17
N MET A 187 -5.14 4.70 -7.27
CA MET A 187 -5.39 4.51 -5.84
C MET A 187 -6.28 5.59 -5.25
N LYS A 188 -6.10 6.87 -5.65
CA LYS A 188 -7.02 7.96 -5.25
C LYS A 188 -8.45 7.68 -5.70
N PHE A 189 -8.62 7.23 -6.95
CA PHE A 189 -9.92 6.86 -7.49
C PHE A 189 -10.57 5.73 -6.67
N ILE A 190 -9.83 4.66 -6.36
CA ILE A 190 -10.30 3.52 -5.59
C ILE A 190 -10.66 3.92 -4.15
N ILE A 191 -9.78 4.64 -3.45
CA ILE A 191 -9.99 5.05 -2.05
C ILE A 191 -11.16 6.03 -1.94
N SER A 192 -11.34 6.91 -2.92
CA SER A 192 -12.44 7.87 -2.96
C SER A 192 -13.77 7.29 -3.44
N VAL A 193 -13.84 5.97 -3.70
CA VAL A 193 -15.04 5.31 -4.25
C VAL A 193 -15.48 5.95 -5.58
N GLY A 194 -14.50 6.35 -6.40
CA GLY A 194 -14.75 6.99 -7.70
C GLY A 194 -15.09 8.48 -7.62
N ALA A 195 -15.05 9.10 -6.44
CA ALA A 195 -15.38 10.52 -6.28
C ALA A 195 -14.27 11.47 -6.78
N VAL A 196 -13.02 10.99 -6.85
CA VAL A 196 -11.84 11.76 -7.25
C VAL A 196 -11.09 10.99 -8.33
N GLY A 197 -10.72 11.68 -9.39
CA GLY A 197 -9.96 11.13 -10.52
C GLY A 197 -10.83 10.90 -11.77
N GLU A 198 -10.16 10.88 -12.92
CA GLU A 198 -10.75 10.56 -14.21
C GLU A 198 -10.04 9.33 -14.76
N LEU A 199 -10.79 8.35 -15.26
CA LEU A 199 -10.24 7.21 -16.00
C LEU A 199 -9.84 7.71 -17.41
N LYS A 200 -8.54 7.65 -17.71
CA LYS A 200 -7.97 8.07 -19.01
C LYS A 200 -7.28 6.91 -19.70
#